data_c61dc97eeca54b4aeca03facea71d3b5
#
_entry.id   c61dc97eeca54b4aeca03facea71d3b5
#
_cell.length_a   1.000
_cell.length_b   1.000
_cell.length_c   1.000
_cell.angle_alpha   90.00
_cell.angle_beta   90.00
_cell.angle_gamma   90.00
#
_symmetry.space_group_name_H-M   'P 1'
#
loop_
_entity.id
_entity.type
_entity.pdbx_description
1 polymer ?
#
loop_
_entity_poly.entity_id
_entity_poly.type
_entity_poly.pdbx_seq_one_letter_code
_entity_poly.pdbx_strand_id
1 'polypeptide(L)'
;MYATDFEYDGQYLSDYGFIICHFDYSSGANVATAGSKITFEKVSRNKGKQHSLTNTRYDECVTATFDICKNPELYETEEMMIENDEYRDLMRWLNRREFLKFQALDEDDKLRDTCYFNVSFNVEKVKIAEKLYGLRLNLESDKPFGY
;
A
#
# COMPACT_ATOMS: atom_id res chain seq x y z
N MET A 1 -3.45 -12.53 -2.99
CA MET A 1 -4.14 -12.29 -1.73
C MET A 1 -5.08 -11.12 -1.89
N TYR A 2 -6.33 -11.28 -1.49
CA TYR A 2 -7.30 -10.18 -1.53
C TYR A 2 -7.24 -9.43 -0.21
N ALA A 3 -7.20 -8.11 -0.26
CA ALA A 3 -7.09 -7.30 0.96
C ALA A 3 -7.96 -6.06 0.89
N THR A 4 -8.45 -5.62 2.05
CA THR A 4 -9.23 -4.39 2.18
C THR A 4 -8.54 -3.38 3.08
N ASP A 5 -7.66 -3.83 3.96
CA ASP A 5 -6.99 -3.00 4.94
C ASP A 5 -5.55 -3.50 5.12
N PHE A 6 -4.73 -2.74 5.81
CA PHE A 6 -3.41 -3.19 6.23
C PHE A 6 -2.99 -2.51 7.53
N GLU A 7 -2.07 -3.17 8.22
CA GLU A 7 -1.40 -2.60 9.38
C GLU A 7 0.01 -2.18 8.96
N TYR A 8 0.41 -0.99 9.33
CA TYR A 8 1.76 -0.50 9.07
C TYR A 8 2.23 0.29 10.29
N ASP A 9 3.35 -0.15 10.86
CA ASP A 9 3.93 0.45 12.05
C ASP A 9 2.93 0.53 13.22
N GLY A 10 2.13 -0.53 13.39
CA GLY A 10 1.17 -0.60 14.47
C GLY A 10 -0.13 0.17 14.27
N GLN A 11 -0.32 0.78 13.11
CA GLN A 11 -1.53 1.53 12.79
C GLN A 11 -2.21 0.92 11.57
N TYR A 12 -3.53 1.03 11.52
CA TYR A 12 -4.33 0.48 10.43
C TYR A 12 -4.72 1.57 9.44
N LEU A 13 -4.79 1.22 8.17
CA LEU A 13 -5.28 2.13 7.14
C LEU A 13 -6.71 2.60 7.47
N SER A 14 -7.53 1.71 8.00
CA SER A 14 -8.89 2.04 8.41
C SER A 14 -8.96 3.09 9.51
N ASP A 15 -7.93 3.23 10.32
CA ASP A 15 -7.87 4.28 11.35
C ASP A 15 -7.84 5.68 10.73
N TYR A 16 -7.40 5.78 9.49
CA TYR A 16 -7.39 7.05 8.74
C TYR A 16 -8.64 7.24 7.89
N GLY A 17 -9.57 6.31 7.93
CA GLY A 17 -10.78 6.38 7.11
C GLY A 17 -10.59 5.97 5.66
N PHE A 18 -9.51 5.24 5.38
CA PHE A 18 -9.18 4.80 4.02
C PHE A 18 -9.30 3.28 3.91
N ILE A 19 -9.35 2.80 2.68
CA ILE A 19 -9.47 1.38 2.37
C ILE A 19 -8.61 1.07 1.15
N ILE A 20 -8.12 -0.16 1.06
CA ILE A 20 -7.47 -0.65 -0.16
C ILE A 20 -8.58 -0.77 -1.21
N CYS A 21 -8.31 -0.30 -2.41
CA CYS A 21 -9.29 -0.27 -3.47
C CYS A 21 -8.68 -0.64 -4.82
N HIS A 22 -9.55 -0.79 -5.79
CA HIS A 22 -9.16 -0.97 -7.18
C HIS A 22 -9.91 0.09 -8.00
N PHE A 23 -9.17 0.90 -8.75
CA PHE A 23 -9.76 1.89 -9.63
C PHE A 23 -9.99 1.26 -11.00
N ASP A 24 -11.22 1.33 -11.48
CA ASP A 24 -11.56 0.83 -12.80
C ASP A 24 -11.59 1.98 -13.79
N TYR A 25 -10.54 2.09 -14.56
CA TYR A 25 -10.42 3.14 -15.56
C TYR A 25 -11.14 2.81 -16.87
N SER A 26 -11.53 1.56 -17.06
CA SER A 26 -12.11 1.10 -18.31
C SER A 26 -13.59 1.46 -18.48
N SER A 27 -14.27 1.69 -17.37
CA SER A 27 -15.71 1.97 -17.39
C SER A 27 -16.06 3.43 -17.69
N GLY A 28 -15.09 4.30 -17.71
CA GLY A 28 -15.33 5.74 -17.88
C GLY A 28 -15.96 6.42 -16.66
N ALA A 29 -16.35 5.65 -15.67
CA ALA A 29 -17.01 6.16 -14.47
C ALA A 29 -16.06 6.00 -13.29
N ASN A 30 -14.91 6.31 -13.30
CA ASN A 30 -13.91 6.42 -12.23
C ASN A 30 -14.38 5.88 -10.88
N VAL A 31 -14.85 4.65 -10.87
CA VAL A 31 -15.39 4.04 -9.66
C VAL A 31 -14.31 3.21 -8.99
N ALA A 32 -14.09 3.49 -7.72
CA ALA A 32 -13.20 2.68 -6.91
C ALA A 32 -14.01 1.55 -6.28
N THR A 33 -13.53 0.32 -6.46
CA THR A 33 -14.13 -0.85 -5.82
C THR A 33 -13.33 -1.18 -4.56
N ALA A 34 -14.03 -1.40 -3.46
CA ALA A 34 -13.39 -1.73 -2.19
C ALA A 34 -12.67 -3.06 -2.27
N GLY A 35 -11.46 -3.09 -1.76
CA GLY A 35 -10.62 -4.28 -1.78
C GLY A 35 -9.88 -4.47 -3.10
N SER A 36 -8.78 -5.15 -3.04
CA SER A 36 -7.98 -5.47 -4.22
C SER A 36 -7.11 -6.68 -3.96
N LYS A 37 -6.77 -7.36 -5.03
CA LYS A 37 -5.81 -8.46 -4.97
C LYS A 37 -4.41 -7.87 -4.95
N ILE A 38 -3.65 -8.23 -3.93
CA ILE A 38 -2.25 -7.83 -3.81
C ILE A 38 -1.38 -8.99 -4.21
N THR A 39 -0.48 -8.76 -5.15
CA THR A 39 0.47 -9.76 -5.60
C THR A 39 1.86 -9.36 -5.12
N PHE A 40 2.48 -10.23 -4.34
CA PHE A 40 3.84 -10.01 -3.85
C PHE A 40 4.81 -10.67 -4.81
N GLU A 41 5.74 -9.91 -5.34
CA GLU A 41 6.72 -10.39 -6.30
C GLU A 41 8.13 -10.26 -5.76
N LYS A 42 8.93 -11.30 -5.93
CA LYS A 42 10.33 -11.28 -5.54
C LYS A 42 11.13 -10.66 -6.69
N VAL A 43 11.88 -9.63 -6.41
CA VAL A 43 12.70 -8.94 -7.41
C VAL A 43 14.13 -8.81 -6.93
N SER A 44 15.06 -8.66 -7.87
CA SER A 44 16.45 -8.43 -7.57
C SER A 44 16.72 -6.93 -7.53
N ARG A 45 17.37 -6.47 -6.46
CA ARG A 45 17.73 -5.06 -6.32
C ARG A 45 18.90 -4.65 -7.19
N ASN A 46 19.78 -5.59 -7.48
CA ASN A 46 21.06 -5.30 -8.09
C ASN A 46 21.22 -6.07 -9.39
N LYS A 47 20.46 -5.70 -10.37
CA LYS A 47 20.50 -6.38 -11.65
C LYS A 47 21.86 -6.27 -12.31
N GLY A 48 22.50 -7.40 -12.54
CA GLY A 48 23.69 -7.47 -13.32
C GLY A 48 24.97 -6.99 -12.66
N LYS A 49 24.96 -6.70 -11.38
CA LYS A 49 26.16 -6.31 -10.67
C LYS A 49 26.55 -7.34 -9.66
N GLN A 50 27.83 -7.66 -9.63
CA GLN A 50 28.38 -8.39 -8.52
C GLN A 50 28.47 -7.49 -7.33
N HIS A 51 28.12 -8.01 -6.18
CA HIS A 51 28.33 -7.28 -4.96
C HIS A 51 29.07 -8.13 -4.01
N SER A 52 29.91 -7.50 -3.33
CA SER A 52 30.44 -8.05 -2.13
C SER A 52 29.31 -8.11 -1.13
N LEU A 53 29.25 -9.19 -0.44
CA LEU A 53 28.35 -9.33 0.67
C LEU A 53 28.71 -8.35 1.73
N THR A 54 28.03 -7.27 1.75
CA THR A 54 28.21 -6.33 2.82
C THR A 54 27.08 -6.50 3.79
N ASN A 55 27.35 -7.23 4.82
CA ASN A 55 26.50 -7.28 5.98
C ASN A 55 25.12 -7.90 5.74
N THR A 56 24.10 -7.25 6.21
CA THR A 56 22.76 -7.78 6.31
C THR A 56 21.87 -7.39 5.14
N ARG A 57 22.41 -6.83 4.10
CA ARG A 57 21.62 -6.40 2.97
C ARG A 57 21.39 -7.54 1.99
N TYR A 58 20.14 -7.79 1.71
CA TYR A 58 19.76 -8.83 0.76
C TYR A 58 19.74 -8.27 -0.66
N ASP A 59 20.12 -9.10 -1.63
CA ASP A 59 20.07 -8.72 -3.05
C ASP A 59 18.65 -8.77 -3.60
N GLU A 60 17.79 -9.53 -2.97
CA GLU A 60 16.40 -9.67 -3.38
C GLU A 60 15.47 -9.07 -2.35
N CYS A 61 14.34 -8.62 -2.79
CA CYS A 61 13.28 -8.11 -1.94
C CYS A 61 11.92 -8.51 -2.51
N VAL A 62 10.88 -8.29 -1.73
CA VAL A 62 9.51 -8.50 -2.18
C VAL A 62 8.90 -7.13 -2.48
N THR A 63 8.21 -7.01 -3.59
CA THR A 63 7.51 -5.78 -3.98
C THR A 63 6.05 -6.06 -4.22
N ALA A 64 5.23 -5.06 -4.03
CA ALA A 64 3.82 -5.10 -4.36
C ALA A 64 3.32 -3.68 -4.63
N THR A 65 2.26 -3.58 -5.39
CA THR A 65 1.62 -2.29 -5.71
C THR A 65 0.13 -2.44 -5.52
N PHE A 66 -0.48 -1.48 -4.84
CA PHE A 66 -1.93 -1.43 -4.68
C PHE A 66 -2.37 0.01 -4.45
N ASP A 67 -3.66 0.27 -4.65
CA ASP A 67 -4.22 1.60 -4.51
C ASP A 67 -5.04 1.70 -3.22
N ILE A 68 -5.13 2.91 -2.69
CA ILE A 68 -5.99 3.22 -1.55
C ILE A 68 -6.86 4.44 -1.87
N CYS A 69 -8.02 4.49 -1.26
CA CYS A 69 -8.93 5.63 -1.37
C CYS A 69 -9.71 5.78 -0.08
N LYS A 70 -10.49 6.86 0.02
CA LYS A 70 -11.38 7.01 1.17
C LYS A 70 -12.43 5.92 1.16
N ASN A 71 -12.78 5.42 2.34
CA ASN A 71 -13.74 4.34 2.47
C ASN A 71 -15.15 4.82 2.07
N PRO A 72 -15.74 4.25 1.02
CA PRO A 72 -17.06 4.71 0.55
C PRO A 72 -18.20 4.43 1.52
N GLU A 73 -17.99 3.59 2.54
CA GLU A 73 -18.96 3.37 3.58
C GLU A 73 -18.97 4.50 4.63
N LEU A 74 -17.88 5.26 4.72
CA LEU A 74 -17.73 6.34 5.69
C LEU A 74 -17.95 7.71 5.06
N TYR A 75 -17.72 7.84 3.76
CA TYR A 75 -17.79 9.11 3.06
C TYR A 75 -18.76 9.04 1.91
N GLU A 76 -19.50 10.12 1.68
CA GLU A 76 -20.37 10.23 0.54
C GLU A 76 -19.56 10.51 -0.73
N THR A 77 -20.18 10.33 -1.88
CA THR A 77 -19.51 10.51 -3.18
C THR A 77 -18.83 11.86 -3.29
N GLU A 78 -19.43 12.90 -2.74
CA GLU A 78 -18.89 14.25 -2.80
C GLU A 78 -17.66 14.43 -1.91
N GLU A 79 -17.49 13.56 -0.93
CA GLU A 79 -16.41 13.65 0.03
C GLU A 79 -15.22 12.76 -0.31
N MET A 80 -15.27 12.06 -1.42
CA MET A 80 -14.22 11.08 -1.78
C MET A 80 -12.90 11.72 -2.21
N MET A 81 -12.88 13.00 -2.48
CA MET A 81 -11.65 13.70 -2.81
C MET A 81 -10.77 13.82 -1.59
N ILE A 82 -9.50 13.50 -1.73
CA ILE A 82 -8.55 13.60 -0.63
C ILE A 82 -8.11 15.05 -0.46
N GLU A 83 -8.34 15.60 0.71
CA GLU A 83 -7.94 16.96 1.05
C GLU A 83 -6.45 17.04 1.37
N ASN A 84 -5.89 18.22 1.32
CA ASN A 84 -4.46 18.42 1.55
C ASN A 84 -3.99 17.98 2.94
N ASP A 85 -4.82 18.23 3.96
CA ASP A 85 -4.48 17.82 5.32
C ASP A 85 -4.53 16.31 5.49
N GLU A 86 -5.50 15.64 4.86
CA GLU A 86 -5.60 14.19 4.87
C GLU A 86 -4.41 13.55 4.16
N TYR A 87 -4.03 14.11 3.01
CA TYR A 87 -2.86 13.64 2.27
C TYR A 87 -1.59 13.81 3.11
N ARG A 88 -1.46 14.93 3.77
CA ARG A 88 -0.28 15.20 4.60
C ARG A 88 -0.17 14.21 5.76
N ASP A 89 -1.29 13.90 6.41
CA ASP A 89 -1.30 12.94 7.51
C ASP A 89 -0.93 11.53 7.04
N LEU A 90 -1.45 11.13 5.88
CA LEU A 90 -1.09 9.85 5.29
C LEU A 90 0.39 9.79 4.94
N MET A 91 0.94 10.86 4.39
CA MET A 91 2.35 10.88 4.01
C MET A 91 3.28 10.83 5.22
N ARG A 92 2.88 11.43 6.33
CA ARG A 92 3.65 11.32 7.58
C ARG A 92 3.72 9.89 8.07
N TRP A 93 2.69 9.12 7.84
CA TRP A 93 2.62 7.74 8.24
C TRP A 93 3.32 6.82 7.24
N LEU A 94 3.10 7.01 5.95
CA LEU A 94 3.55 6.10 4.91
C LEU A 94 4.93 6.41 4.35
N ASN A 95 5.27 7.68 4.24
CA ASN A 95 6.52 8.08 3.60
C ASN A 95 7.66 8.09 4.60
N ARG A 96 8.14 6.91 4.94
CA ARG A 96 9.24 6.71 5.88
C ARG A 96 10.45 6.16 5.16
N ARG A 97 11.62 6.49 5.68
CA ARG A 97 12.87 5.95 5.14
C ARG A 97 13.23 4.59 5.72
N GLU A 98 12.51 4.18 6.74
CA GLU A 98 12.78 2.95 7.45
C GLU A 98 11.89 1.83 6.93
N PHE A 99 12.35 0.59 7.11
CA PHE A 99 11.53 -0.58 6.85
C PHE A 99 10.76 -0.91 8.13
N LEU A 100 9.45 -0.78 8.07
CA LEU A 100 8.57 -0.98 9.22
C LEU A 100 7.58 -2.11 8.94
N LYS A 101 7.05 -2.70 10.01
CA LYS A 101 6.18 -3.86 9.89
C LYS A 101 4.92 -3.54 9.10
N PHE A 102 4.65 -4.38 8.11
CA PHE A 102 3.46 -4.30 7.27
C PHE A 102 2.77 -5.66 7.22
N GLN A 103 1.46 -5.67 7.37
CA GLN A 103 0.66 -6.88 7.22
C GLN A 103 -0.66 -6.52 6.53
N ALA A 104 -0.94 -7.19 5.42
CA ALA A 104 -2.18 -6.99 4.70
C ALA A 104 -3.31 -7.77 5.37
N LEU A 105 -4.51 -7.22 5.38
CA LEU A 105 -5.67 -7.79 6.02
C LEU A 105 -6.85 -7.81 5.06
N ASP A 106 -7.61 -8.88 5.05
CA ASP A 106 -8.85 -8.88 4.30
C ASP A 106 -10.03 -8.48 5.21
N GLU A 107 -11.20 -8.43 4.63
CA GLU A 107 -12.40 -7.99 5.30
C GLU A 107 -12.79 -8.90 6.46
N ASP A 108 -12.55 -10.20 6.29
CA ASP A 108 -12.85 -11.20 7.30
C ASP A 108 -11.65 -11.50 8.17
N ASP A 109 -10.55 -10.88 7.88
CA ASP A 109 -9.32 -11.26 8.50
C ASP A 109 -9.19 -10.74 9.90
N LYS A 110 -9.46 -11.57 10.74
CA LYS A 110 -9.19 -11.38 12.13
C LYS A 110 -8.00 -12.16 12.54
N LEU A 111 -7.38 -12.87 11.60
CA LEU A 111 -6.45 -13.84 11.95
C LEU A 111 -5.09 -13.43 11.75
N ARG A 112 -4.65 -12.79 11.08
CA ARG A 112 -3.25 -12.50 11.00
C ARG A 112 -2.37 -13.75 10.92
N ASP A 113 -2.94 -14.78 10.29
CA ASP A 113 -2.16 -15.99 10.02
C ASP A 113 -1.17 -15.77 8.88
N THR A 114 -1.31 -14.70 8.18
CA THR A 114 -0.38 -14.37 7.11
C THR A 114 0.90 -13.79 7.71
N CYS A 115 2.00 -14.11 7.10
CA CYS A 115 3.28 -13.54 7.51
C CYS A 115 3.28 -12.01 7.27
N TYR A 116 4.16 -11.32 7.95
CA TYR A 116 4.34 -9.91 7.75
C TYR A 116 5.69 -9.62 7.12
N PHE A 117 5.84 -8.44 6.55
CA PHE A 117 7.09 -7.97 5.99
C PHE A 117 7.47 -6.65 6.65
N ASN A 118 8.76 -6.36 6.69
CA ASN A 118 9.20 -5.01 6.99
C ASN A 118 9.38 -4.30 5.64
N VAL A 119 8.62 -3.24 5.44
CA VAL A 119 8.55 -2.57 4.13
C VAL A 119 8.74 -1.08 4.24
N SER A 120 9.13 -0.46 3.15
CA SER A 120 9.01 0.97 2.95
C SER A 120 8.11 1.21 1.73
N PHE A 121 7.45 2.36 1.72
CA PHE A 121 6.52 2.72 0.65
C PHE A 121 7.05 3.86 -0.19
N ASN A 122 6.78 3.77 -1.49
CA ASN A 122 6.85 4.89 -2.41
C ASN A 122 5.42 5.20 -2.83
N VAL A 123 4.99 6.43 -2.64
CA VAL A 123 3.59 6.82 -2.82
C VAL A 123 3.44 7.67 -4.08
N GLU A 124 2.50 7.29 -4.93
CA GLU A 124 2.14 8.03 -6.12
C GLU A 124 0.70 8.52 -6.00
N LYS A 125 0.41 9.68 -6.58
CA LYS A 125 -0.95 10.24 -6.56
C LYS A 125 -1.78 9.68 -7.69
N VAL A 126 -3.02 9.28 -7.39
CA VAL A 126 -4.00 8.88 -8.38
C VAL A 126 -4.99 10.03 -8.52
N LYS A 127 -4.91 10.73 -9.65
CA LYS A 127 -5.77 11.88 -9.92
C LYS A 127 -6.78 11.56 -11.00
N ILE A 128 -8.00 12.03 -10.78
CA ILE A 128 -9.09 11.92 -11.72
C ILE A 128 -9.61 13.34 -11.94
N ALA A 129 -9.65 13.79 -13.19
CA ALA A 129 -10.02 15.16 -13.53
C ALA A 129 -9.21 16.20 -12.73
N GLU A 130 -7.93 15.95 -12.57
CA GLU A 130 -6.97 16.79 -11.85
C GLU A 130 -7.18 16.87 -10.33
N LYS A 131 -8.12 16.10 -9.80
CA LYS A 131 -8.37 16.03 -8.36
C LYS A 131 -7.83 14.74 -7.79
N LEU A 132 -7.34 14.81 -6.55
CA LEU A 132 -6.74 13.65 -5.91
C LEU A 132 -7.82 12.78 -5.29
N TYR A 133 -7.96 11.55 -5.79
CA TYR A 133 -8.94 10.58 -5.28
C TYR A 133 -8.33 9.36 -4.66
N GLY A 134 -7.07 9.10 -4.91
CA GLY A 134 -6.42 7.92 -4.37
C GLY A 134 -4.91 8.05 -4.37
N LEU A 135 -4.28 7.08 -3.76
CA LEU A 135 -2.83 6.96 -3.73
C LEU A 135 -2.46 5.56 -4.17
N ARG A 136 -1.43 5.46 -4.99
CA ARG A 136 -0.83 4.19 -5.35
C ARG A 136 0.37 3.95 -4.48
N LEU A 137 0.35 2.86 -3.74
CA LEU A 137 1.42 2.51 -2.84
C LEU A 137 2.27 1.42 -3.46
N ASN A 138 3.56 1.71 -3.60
CA ASN A 138 4.54 0.74 -4.06
C ASN A 138 5.37 0.35 -2.85
N LEU A 139 5.26 -0.88 -2.41
CA LEU A 139 6.03 -1.33 -1.26
C LEU A 139 7.24 -2.13 -1.68
N GLU A 140 8.28 -2.05 -0.88
CA GLU A 140 9.50 -2.83 -1.03
C GLU A 140 9.89 -3.34 0.34
N SER A 141 10.16 -4.64 0.44
CA SER A 141 10.57 -5.24 1.71
C SER A 141 12.08 -5.19 1.88
N ASP A 142 12.52 -5.42 3.10
CA ASP A 142 13.95 -5.52 3.42
C ASP A 142 14.51 -6.89 3.05
N LYS A 143 13.69 -7.93 3.03
CA LYS A 143 14.08 -9.31 2.77
C LYS A 143 13.20 -9.96 1.72
N PRO A 144 13.68 -11.01 1.05
CA PRO A 144 12.89 -11.70 0.04
C PRO A 144 11.83 -12.65 0.60
N PHE A 145 11.63 -12.67 1.91
CA PHE A 145 10.67 -13.55 2.57
C PHE A 145 9.99 -12.83 3.74
N GLY A 146 8.81 -13.31 4.10
CA GLY A 146 8.09 -12.79 5.26
C GLY A 146 8.56 -13.39 6.58
N TYR A 147 8.13 -12.76 7.63
CA TYR A 147 8.40 -13.22 8.98
C TYR A 147 7.31 -14.16 9.49
#